data_f300f46998574c7d7dc028b2b9161f36
#
_entry.id   f300f46998574c7d7dc028b2b9161f36
#
_cell.length_a   1.000
_cell.length_b   1.000
_cell.length_c   1.000
_cell.angle_alpha   90.00
_cell.angle_beta   90.00
_cell.angle_gamma   90.00
#
_symmetry.space_group_name_H-M   'P 1'
#
loop_
_entity.id
_entity.type
_entity.pdbx_description
1 polymer ?
#
loop_
_entity_poly.entity_id
_entity_poly.type
_entity_poly.pdbx_seq_one_letter_code
_entity_poly.pdbx_strand_id
1 'polypeptide(L)'
;MSFAAALEAAEGYRDAAKAALCDRVKERSMDADQRAAHGFSWIATSVAALEAVADWLRLHDGGTELDRNIATLIFAETLGQLTGGLPMGQNEIFRPVDLGISQQAATLAASCKDILGADHAGMRADVAHAMASGTMPSESLHDAELDAIRDQYRRFTNSEILPHAHRWHLANDLIPDDTISAMAALGTFGVCIPAEYGGLGLSKLVMCVITEELSRGWIGAGSLSTRSEIAGELISMGGIEAQKAYWLPKIASGEILPTAVFTEPDTGSDLGALQTRAHQTDGGWTIDGAKTWITHGSRSDLMTMLVRTMPDAKGYAGLSMLLVPKPRGTDSEPFPATGMTGSEIEVLGYRGMREYALQFDGMLAPADALLGGEEGQGFKQLMRTFEGARIQTAARAVGVAKRALELGLDYAVNRKQFGRAIIGFPRVADKIAMSLADFVMTRELTYAAARAKDSGKRCDIEAGMAKLLAARAAWSNADAALQIHGGNGYALEYEISRVLCDARILNIFEGAAEIQAQVIAKGLTGGRN
;
A
#
# COMPACT_ATOMS: atom_id res chain seq x y z
N MET A 1 24.03 -24.05 0.17
CA MET A 1 24.21 -22.71 0.78
C MET A 1 23.01 -22.41 1.69
N SER A 2 23.21 -21.83 2.88
CA SER A 2 22.10 -21.40 3.76
C SER A 2 21.48 -20.08 3.27
N PHE A 3 20.22 -19.82 3.63
CA PHE A 3 19.57 -18.53 3.36
C PHE A 3 20.35 -17.36 3.99
N ALA A 4 20.93 -17.55 5.17
CA ALA A 4 21.74 -16.52 5.84
C ALA A 4 22.99 -16.13 4.99
N ALA A 5 23.71 -17.10 4.43
CA ALA A 5 24.86 -16.81 3.60
C ALA A 5 24.48 -16.20 2.24
N ALA A 6 23.30 -16.55 1.69
CA ALA A 6 22.80 -15.93 0.47
C ALA A 6 22.36 -14.47 0.72
N LEU A 7 21.76 -14.21 1.88
CA LEU A 7 21.37 -12.86 2.31
C LEU A 7 22.62 -11.98 2.49
N GLU A 8 23.65 -12.45 3.20
CA GLU A 8 24.92 -11.74 3.38
C GLU A 8 25.56 -11.36 2.01
N ALA A 9 25.55 -12.31 1.05
CA ALA A 9 26.04 -12.03 -0.30
C ALA A 9 25.20 -10.96 -1.03
N ALA A 10 23.86 -10.99 -0.88
CA ALA A 10 22.95 -10.00 -1.46
C ALA A 10 23.11 -8.62 -0.80
N GLU A 11 23.37 -8.56 0.50
CA GLU A 11 23.68 -7.33 1.23
C GLU A 11 24.99 -6.70 0.73
N GLY A 12 26.04 -7.51 0.54
CA GLY A 12 27.29 -7.05 -0.07
C GLY A 12 27.10 -6.47 -1.48
N TYR A 13 26.21 -7.09 -2.28
CA TYR A 13 25.85 -6.58 -3.61
C TYR A 13 25.08 -5.24 -3.51
N ARG A 14 24.11 -5.12 -2.61
CA ARG A 14 23.40 -3.87 -2.32
C ARG A 14 24.36 -2.75 -1.93
N ASP A 15 25.31 -3.04 -1.06
CA ASP A 15 26.28 -2.05 -0.56
C ASP A 15 27.22 -1.59 -1.67
N ALA A 16 27.66 -2.50 -2.55
CA ALA A 16 28.41 -2.16 -3.75
C ALA A 16 27.59 -1.29 -4.73
N ALA A 17 26.31 -1.60 -4.92
CA ALA A 17 25.41 -0.81 -5.73
C ALA A 17 25.20 0.60 -5.15
N LYS A 18 25.07 0.71 -3.81
CA LYS A 18 25.02 2.00 -3.11
C LYS A 18 26.26 2.83 -3.36
N ALA A 19 27.45 2.24 -3.21
CA ALA A 19 28.72 2.93 -3.44
C ALA A 19 28.82 3.45 -4.88
N ALA A 20 28.49 2.59 -5.86
CA ALA A 20 28.50 2.97 -7.28
C ALA A 20 27.53 4.14 -7.59
N LEU A 21 26.31 4.11 -7.00
CA LEU A 21 25.37 5.23 -7.14
C LEU A 21 25.89 6.51 -6.48
N CYS A 22 26.42 6.42 -5.25
CA CYS A 22 26.98 7.57 -4.54
C CYS A 22 28.11 8.25 -5.32
N ASP A 23 28.99 7.48 -5.97
CA ASP A 23 30.05 8.03 -6.81
C ASP A 23 29.49 8.72 -8.06
N ARG A 24 28.50 8.13 -8.67
CA ARG A 24 27.86 8.66 -9.89
C ARG A 24 27.10 9.97 -9.65
N VAL A 25 26.40 10.09 -8.51
CA VAL A 25 25.65 11.32 -8.18
C VAL A 25 26.52 12.47 -7.68
N LYS A 26 27.81 12.25 -7.42
CA LYS A 26 28.78 13.33 -7.20
C LYS A 26 29.05 14.14 -8.48
N GLU A 27 29.00 13.46 -9.62
CA GLU A 27 29.27 14.06 -10.93
C GLU A 27 27.98 14.53 -11.62
N ARG A 28 26.85 13.91 -11.30
CA ARG A 28 25.54 14.16 -11.90
C ARG A 28 24.47 14.28 -10.82
N SER A 29 23.42 15.05 -11.08
CA SER A 29 22.27 15.04 -10.17
C SER A 29 21.55 13.68 -10.20
N MET A 30 20.90 13.30 -9.10
CA MET A 30 20.09 12.09 -9.03
C MET A 30 18.95 12.10 -10.06
N ASP A 31 18.40 13.28 -10.37
CA ASP A 31 17.35 13.45 -11.38
C ASP A 31 17.86 13.20 -12.80
N ALA A 32 19.13 13.49 -13.09
CA ALA A 32 19.74 13.16 -14.38
C ALA A 32 20.07 11.67 -14.54
N ASP A 33 20.20 10.93 -13.44
CA ASP A 33 20.53 9.51 -13.39
C ASP A 33 19.41 8.66 -12.75
N GLN A 34 18.13 9.07 -12.91
CA GLN A 34 16.96 8.41 -12.30
C GLN A 34 16.92 6.90 -12.53
N ARG A 35 17.29 6.41 -13.73
CA ARG A 35 17.30 4.98 -14.01
C ARG A 35 18.25 4.22 -13.08
N ALA A 36 19.44 4.74 -12.84
CA ALA A 36 20.42 4.15 -11.92
C ALA A 36 19.94 4.25 -10.47
N ALA A 37 19.40 5.41 -10.07
CA ALA A 37 18.87 5.64 -8.73
C ALA A 37 17.68 4.73 -8.42
N HIS A 38 16.71 4.62 -9.34
CA HIS A 38 15.55 3.74 -9.19
C HIS A 38 15.95 2.27 -9.23
N GLY A 39 16.89 1.87 -10.09
CA GLY A 39 17.44 0.52 -10.11
C GLY A 39 18.08 0.14 -8.77
N PHE A 40 18.85 1.04 -8.16
CA PHE A 40 19.38 0.83 -6.81
C PHE A 40 18.27 0.70 -5.76
N SER A 41 17.21 1.50 -5.85
CA SER A 41 16.05 1.39 -4.94
C SER A 41 15.40 0.02 -5.02
N TRP A 42 15.25 -0.52 -6.23
CA TRP A 42 14.73 -1.87 -6.43
C TRP A 42 15.69 -2.97 -5.92
N ILE A 43 17.02 -2.79 -6.08
CA ILE A 43 18.02 -3.69 -5.46
C ILE A 43 17.85 -3.68 -3.94
N ALA A 44 17.83 -2.51 -3.32
CA ALA A 44 17.70 -2.37 -1.87
C ALA A 44 16.38 -2.95 -1.35
N THR A 45 15.26 -2.71 -2.06
CA THR A 45 13.95 -3.28 -1.74
C THR A 45 13.96 -4.81 -1.84
N SER A 46 14.59 -5.37 -2.87
CA SER A 46 14.69 -6.83 -3.05
C SER A 46 15.50 -7.48 -1.93
N VAL A 47 16.61 -6.87 -1.52
CA VAL A 47 17.43 -7.40 -0.40
C VAL A 47 16.66 -7.30 0.93
N ALA A 48 15.96 -6.20 1.20
CA ALA A 48 15.12 -6.07 2.39
C ALA A 48 13.98 -7.10 2.42
N ALA A 49 13.44 -7.45 1.25
CA ALA A 49 12.43 -8.51 1.14
C ALA A 49 13.01 -9.90 1.45
N LEU A 50 14.24 -10.21 0.99
CA LEU A 50 14.92 -11.45 1.36
C LEU A 50 15.19 -11.54 2.87
N GLU A 51 15.57 -10.43 3.50
CA GLU A 51 15.74 -10.34 4.95
C GLU A 51 14.43 -10.65 5.68
N ALA A 52 13.32 -10.01 5.27
CA ALA A 52 11.99 -10.23 5.86
C ALA A 52 11.53 -11.71 5.72
N VAL A 53 11.82 -12.36 4.58
CA VAL A 53 11.51 -13.79 4.37
C VAL A 53 12.39 -14.69 5.24
N ALA A 54 13.67 -14.36 5.43
CA ALA A 54 14.55 -15.09 6.34
C ALA A 54 14.08 -14.97 7.80
N ASP A 55 13.59 -13.79 8.21
CA ASP A 55 13.00 -13.54 9.51
C ASP A 55 11.69 -14.33 9.71
N TRP A 56 10.84 -14.38 8.69
CA TRP A 56 9.65 -15.21 8.70
C TRP A 56 9.97 -16.69 8.96
N LEU A 57 10.95 -17.27 8.26
CA LEU A 57 11.37 -18.65 8.52
C LEU A 57 11.92 -18.83 9.94
N ARG A 58 12.69 -17.86 10.45
CA ARG A 58 13.19 -17.91 11.84
C ARG A 58 12.07 -17.85 12.87
N LEU A 59 11.07 -17.02 12.61
CA LEU A 59 9.87 -16.91 13.46
C LEU A 59 9.13 -18.27 13.59
N HIS A 60 9.16 -19.09 12.53
CA HIS A 60 8.48 -20.37 12.46
C HIS A 60 9.42 -21.57 12.65
N ASP A 61 10.51 -21.41 13.42
CA ASP A 61 11.49 -22.47 13.72
C ASP A 61 12.04 -23.18 12.46
N GLY A 62 12.29 -22.41 11.39
CA GLY A 62 12.74 -22.91 10.09
C GLY A 62 11.61 -23.34 9.14
N GLY A 63 10.36 -23.19 9.57
CA GLY A 63 9.17 -23.39 8.75
C GLY A 63 8.86 -24.86 8.43
N THR A 64 7.71 -25.07 7.78
CA THR A 64 7.31 -26.34 7.18
C THR A 64 8.11 -26.61 5.90
N GLU A 65 7.92 -27.78 5.27
CA GLU A 65 8.50 -28.06 3.95
C GLU A 65 7.97 -27.08 2.89
N LEU A 66 6.67 -26.76 2.93
CA LEU A 66 6.06 -25.77 2.06
C LEU A 66 6.70 -24.39 2.24
N ASP A 67 6.91 -23.94 3.49
CA ASP A 67 7.52 -22.64 3.78
C ASP A 67 8.95 -22.56 3.25
N ARG A 68 9.74 -23.64 3.40
CA ARG A 68 11.10 -23.71 2.86
C ARG A 68 11.15 -23.69 1.35
N ASN A 69 10.22 -24.39 0.68
CA ASN A 69 10.12 -24.37 -0.78
C ASN A 69 9.74 -22.98 -1.29
N ILE A 70 8.78 -22.30 -0.65
CA ILE A 70 8.41 -20.92 -0.96
C ILE A 70 9.60 -19.99 -0.79
N ALA A 71 10.29 -20.05 0.35
CA ALA A 71 11.48 -19.23 0.59
C ALA A 71 12.59 -19.50 -0.44
N THR A 72 12.82 -20.75 -0.80
CA THR A 72 13.80 -21.10 -1.83
C THR A 72 13.44 -20.49 -3.19
N LEU A 73 12.17 -20.55 -3.59
CA LEU A 73 11.70 -19.91 -4.82
C LEU A 73 11.87 -18.39 -4.78
N ILE A 74 11.53 -17.75 -3.63
CA ILE A 74 11.72 -16.30 -3.45
C ILE A 74 13.20 -15.92 -3.58
N PHE A 75 14.09 -16.62 -2.88
CA PHE A 75 15.52 -16.36 -2.95
C PHE A 75 16.07 -16.57 -4.37
N ALA A 76 15.74 -17.70 -4.98
CA ALA A 76 16.23 -18.04 -6.33
C ALA A 76 15.79 -17.01 -7.38
N GLU A 77 14.51 -16.66 -7.39
CA GLU A 77 13.97 -15.70 -8.35
C GLU A 77 14.55 -14.30 -8.12
N THR A 78 14.59 -13.85 -6.86
CA THR A 78 15.13 -12.53 -6.52
C THR A 78 16.63 -12.43 -6.84
N LEU A 79 17.43 -13.42 -6.48
CA LEU A 79 18.85 -13.45 -6.79
C LEU A 79 19.10 -13.54 -8.31
N GLY A 80 18.28 -14.30 -9.03
CA GLY A 80 18.31 -14.36 -10.50
C GLY A 80 18.02 -13.00 -11.14
N GLN A 81 17.03 -12.27 -10.62
CA GLN A 81 16.70 -10.91 -11.06
C GLN A 81 17.82 -9.91 -10.73
N LEU A 82 18.37 -9.94 -9.52
CA LEU A 82 19.48 -9.07 -9.11
C LEU A 82 20.72 -9.25 -10.01
N THR A 83 20.99 -10.45 -10.45
CA THR A 83 22.18 -10.77 -11.25
C THR A 83 21.96 -10.67 -12.76
N GLY A 84 20.74 -10.89 -13.24
CA GLY A 84 20.43 -10.95 -14.68
C GLY A 84 19.64 -9.75 -15.22
N GLY A 85 18.75 -9.20 -14.40
CA GLY A 85 17.90 -8.07 -14.78
C GLY A 85 16.67 -7.98 -13.89
N LEU A 86 16.55 -6.88 -13.19
CA LEU A 86 15.52 -6.60 -12.18
C LEU A 86 14.38 -5.80 -12.80
N PRO A 87 13.15 -6.33 -12.86
CA PRO A 87 12.01 -5.58 -13.37
C PRO A 87 11.66 -4.40 -12.46
N MET A 88 11.64 -3.20 -13.02
CA MET A 88 11.09 -1.99 -12.36
C MET A 88 9.63 -1.73 -12.77
N GLY A 89 9.25 -2.16 -13.96
CA GLY A 89 7.92 -2.14 -14.53
C GLY A 89 7.76 -3.30 -15.52
N GLN A 90 6.65 -3.36 -16.27
CA GLN A 90 6.39 -4.49 -17.18
C GLN A 90 7.43 -4.62 -18.30
N ASN A 91 7.93 -3.51 -18.83
CA ASN A 91 8.92 -3.45 -19.90
C ASN A 91 10.20 -2.72 -19.51
N GLU A 92 10.35 -2.37 -18.24
CA GLU A 92 11.51 -1.67 -17.70
C GLU A 92 12.36 -2.62 -16.87
N ILE A 93 13.47 -3.08 -17.45
CA ILE A 93 14.40 -3.96 -16.77
C ILE A 93 15.69 -3.21 -16.48
N PHE A 94 16.03 -3.09 -15.21
CA PHE A 94 17.31 -2.59 -14.74
C PHE A 94 18.34 -3.73 -14.77
N ARG A 95 19.53 -3.47 -15.32
CA ARG A 95 20.61 -4.45 -15.42
C ARG A 95 21.82 -3.99 -14.62
N PRO A 96 22.65 -4.92 -14.11
CA PRO A 96 23.88 -4.56 -13.39
C PRO A 96 24.78 -3.59 -14.16
N VAL A 97 24.82 -3.69 -15.48
CA VAL A 97 25.60 -2.78 -16.35
C VAL A 97 25.09 -1.33 -16.29
N ASP A 98 23.81 -1.10 -16.04
CA ASP A 98 23.21 0.24 -15.95
C ASP A 98 23.83 1.06 -14.78
N LEU A 99 24.39 0.39 -13.78
CA LEU A 99 25.08 1.01 -12.62
C LEU A 99 26.60 0.69 -12.59
N GLY A 100 27.11 -0.08 -13.56
CA GLY A 100 28.53 -0.44 -13.59
C GLY A 100 28.96 -1.52 -12.60
N ILE A 101 28.01 -2.37 -12.14
CA ILE A 101 28.23 -3.40 -11.10
C ILE A 101 28.16 -4.83 -11.66
N SER A 102 28.46 -5.03 -12.93
CA SER A 102 28.38 -6.36 -13.57
C SER A 102 29.32 -7.38 -12.91
N GLN A 103 30.50 -6.97 -12.44
CA GLN A 103 31.43 -7.88 -11.76
C GLN A 103 30.88 -8.32 -10.40
N GLN A 104 30.25 -7.42 -9.65
CA GLN A 104 29.60 -7.72 -8.37
C GLN A 104 28.41 -8.65 -8.56
N ALA A 105 27.65 -8.48 -9.64
CA ALA A 105 26.56 -9.39 -10.01
C ALA A 105 27.09 -10.80 -10.32
N ALA A 106 28.20 -10.92 -11.03
CA ALA A 106 28.85 -12.21 -11.29
C ALA A 106 29.35 -12.87 -10.00
N THR A 107 29.89 -12.09 -9.06
CA THR A 107 30.31 -12.57 -7.74
C THR A 107 29.11 -13.08 -6.94
N LEU A 108 28.00 -12.33 -6.91
CA LEU A 108 26.75 -12.73 -6.25
C LEU A 108 26.22 -14.06 -6.84
N ALA A 109 26.16 -14.16 -8.18
CA ALA A 109 25.72 -15.38 -8.86
C ALA A 109 26.60 -16.60 -8.50
N ALA A 110 27.91 -16.43 -8.49
CA ALA A 110 28.85 -17.49 -8.13
C ALA A 110 28.70 -17.92 -6.65
N SER A 111 28.51 -16.96 -5.75
CA SER A 111 28.26 -17.23 -4.32
C SER A 111 26.95 -17.97 -4.09
N CYS A 112 25.91 -17.68 -4.86
CA CYS A 112 24.57 -18.25 -4.69
C CYS A 112 24.25 -19.41 -5.64
N LYS A 113 25.25 -20.01 -6.28
CA LYS A 113 25.10 -21.05 -7.32
C LYS A 113 24.21 -22.23 -6.92
N ASP A 114 24.24 -22.65 -5.66
CA ASP A 114 23.46 -23.81 -5.18
C ASP A 114 21.94 -23.47 -5.14
N ILE A 115 21.58 -22.24 -4.73
CA ILE A 115 20.19 -21.77 -4.73
C ILE A 115 19.73 -21.53 -6.17
N LEU A 116 20.56 -20.86 -6.99
CA LEU A 116 20.24 -20.56 -8.39
C LEU A 116 20.16 -21.81 -9.28
N GLY A 117 20.85 -22.88 -8.93
CA GLY A 117 20.90 -24.15 -9.66
C GLY A 117 19.98 -25.24 -9.12
N ALA A 118 19.13 -24.97 -8.12
CA ALA A 118 18.20 -25.95 -7.57
C ALA A 118 17.08 -26.33 -8.56
N ASP A 119 16.36 -27.42 -8.29
CA ASP A 119 15.19 -27.83 -9.11
C ASP A 119 13.98 -26.94 -8.79
N HIS A 120 14.00 -25.72 -9.30
CA HIS A 120 12.88 -24.77 -9.11
C HIS A 120 11.60 -25.24 -9.84
N ALA A 121 11.70 -26.04 -10.89
CA ALA A 121 10.52 -26.54 -11.61
C ALA A 121 9.75 -27.55 -10.75
N GLY A 122 10.48 -28.50 -10.12
CA GLY A 122 9.91 -29.43 -9.15
C GLY A 122 9.30 -28.69 -7.96
N MET A 123 10.03 -27.75 -7.37
CA MET A 123 9.53 -26.95 -6.23
C MET A 123 8.26 -26.17 -6.56
N ARG A 124 8.16 -25.55 -7.74
CA ARG A 124 6.92 -24.85 -8.15
C ARG A 124 5.75 -25.83 -8.30
N ALA A 125 5.99 -27.01 -8.82
CA ALA A 125 4.95 -28.02 -8.92
C ALA A 125 4.51 -28.50 -7.53
N ASP A 126 5.43 -28.73 -6.60
CA ASP A 126 5.13 -29.16 -5.22
C ASP A 126 4.36 -28.09 -4.47
N VAL A 127 4.76 -26.83 -4.56
CA VAL A 127 4.05 -25.70 -3.94
C VAL A 127 2.63 -25.59 -4.49
N ALA A 128 2.44 -25.63 -5.81
CA ALA A 128 1.11 -25.57 -6.42
C ALA A 128 0.24 -26.77 -6.03
N HIS A 129 0.82 -27.97 -5.91
CA HIS A 129 0.11 -29.16 -5.46
C HIS A 129 -0.29 -29.09 -3.98
N ALA A 130 0.59 -28.63 -3.11
CA ALA A 130 0.29 -28.39 -1.70
C ALA A 130 -0.88 -27.41 -1.54
N MET A 131 -0.85 -26.29 -2.28
CA MET A 131 -1.96 -25.32 -2.30
C MET A 131 -3.26 -25.94 -2.79
N ALA A 132 -3.24 -26.72 -3.88
CA ALA A 132 -4.41 -27.42 -4.40
C ALA A 132 -4.99 -28.45 -3.42
N SER A 133 -4.16 -28.95 -2.49
CA SER A 133 -4.57 -29.87 -1.41
C SER A 133 -5.04 -29.13 -0.14
N GLY A 134 -5.10 -27.79 -0.16
CA GLY A 134 -5.52 -26.97 0.97
C GLY A 134 -4.43 -26.68 2.01
N THR A 135 -3.16 -27.02 1.72
CA THR A 135 -2.05 -26.66 2.60
C THR A 135 -1.67 -25.21 2.37
N MET A 136 -1.57 -24.42 3.44
CA MET A 136 -1.24 -22.99 3.41
C MET A 136 0.12 -22.75 4.08
N PRO A 137 0.85 -21.70 3.66
CA PRO A 137 2.08 -21.29 4.36
C PRO A 137 1.76 -20.83 5.78
N SER A 138 2.78 -20.84 6.63
CA SER A 138 2.66 -20.36 8.01
C SER A 138 2.26 -18.88 8.05
N GLU A 139 1.16 -18.57 8.73
CA GLU A 139 0.60 -17.21 8.84
C GLU A 139 0.60 -16.68 10.28
N SER A 140 0.82 -17.52 11.30
CA SER A 140 0.82 -17.09 12.71
C SER A 140 1.89 -16.02 12.95
N LEU A 141 1.55 -15.01 13.73
CA LEU A 141 2.48 -13.97 14.17
C LEU A 141 3.12 -14.31 15.52
N HIS A 142 2.86 -15.52 16.04
CA HIS A 142 3.25 -15.99 17.38
C HIS A 142 2.76 -15.05 18.49
N ASP A 143 1.64 -14.41 18.25
CA ASP A 143 0.89 -13.58 19.17
C ASP A 143 -0.59 -13.96 19.05
N ALA A 144 -1.13 -14.55 20.12
CA ALA A 144 -2.50 -15.09 20.12
C ALA A 144 -3.56 -14.01 19.93
N GLU A 145 -3.31 -12.78 20.37
CA GLU A 145 -4.24 -11.65 20.17
C GLU A 145 -4.25 -11.21 18.71
N LEU A 146 -3.08 -11.07 18.10
CA LEU A 146 -2.94 -10.73 16.68
C LEU A 146 -3.58 -11.79 15.78
N ASP A 147 -3.35 -13.06 16.06
CA ASP A 147 -3.94 -14.16 15.30
C ASP A 147 -5.47 -14.21 15.47
N ALA A 148 -5.99 -13.92 16.67
CA ALA A 148 -7.43 -13.81 16.91
C ALA A 148 -8.07 -12.61 16.19
N ILE A 149 -7.39 -11.47 16.12
CA ILE A 149 -7.82 -10.29 15.35
C ILE A 149 -7.88 -10.64 13.86
N ARG A 150 -6.83 -11.28 13.31
CA ARG A 150 -6.84 -11.74 11.91
C ARG A 150 -8.04 -12.63 11.63
N ASP A 151 -8.30 -13.62 12.48
CA ASP A 151 -9.40 -14.55 12.30
C ASP A 151 -10.78 -13.86 12.41
N GLN A 152 -10.92 -12.87 13.27
CA GLN A 152 -12.14 -12.08 13.40
C GLN A 152 -12.39 -11.29 12.11
N TYR A 153 -11.41 -10.56 11.59
CA TYR A 153 -11.56 -9.79 10.35
C TYR A 153 -11.68 -10.70 9.11
N ARG A 154 -11.05 -11.86 9.12
CA ARG A 154 -11.24 -12.89 8.08
C ARG A 154 -12.68 -13.39 8.04
N ARG A 155 -13.28 -13.71 9.18
CA ARG A 155 -14.70 -14.10 9.27
C ARG A 155 -15.62 -12.98 8.81
N PHE A 156 -15.41 -11.76 9.30
CA PHE A 156 -16.17 -10.58 8.89
C PHE A 156 -16.09 -10.36 7.37
N THR A 157 -14.90 -10.39 6.81
CA THR A 157 -14.69 -10.21 5.37
C THR A 157 -15.39 -11.31 4.56
N ASN A 158 -15.33 -12.55 5.02
CA ASN A 158 -15.97 -13.68 4.34
C ASN A 158 -17.52 -13.61 4.37
N SER A 159 -18.12 -13.10 5.45
CA SER A 159 -19.58 -13.01 5.59
C SER A 159 -20.16 -11.71 5.01
N GLU A 160 -19.51 -10.56 5.25
CA GLU A 160 -20.14 -9.24 5.02
C GLU A 160 -19.62 -8.53 3.76
N ILE A 161 -18.42 -8.91 3.25
CA ILE A 161 -17.80 -8.18 2.13
C ILE A 161 -17.72 -9.04 0.88
N LEU A 162 -17.05 -10.18 0.94
CA LEU A 162 -16.79 -11.05 -0.23
C LEU A 162 -18.03 -11.41 -1.04
N PRO A 163 -19.17 -11.80 -0.44
CA PRO A 163 -20.35 -12.19 -1.20
C PRO A 163 -20.97 -11.07 -2.02
N HIS A 164 -20.61 -9.83 -1.72
CA HIS A 164 -21.25 -8.63 -2.29
C HIS A 164 -20.30 -7.76 -3.11
N ALA A 165 -19.00 -7.80 -2.84
CA ALA A 165 -18.00 -6.88 -3.37
C ALA A 165 -18.00 -6.77 -4.89
N HIS A 166 -18.11 -7.89 -5.60
CA HIS A 166 -18.14 -7.90 -7.06
C HIS A 166 -19.38 -7.19 -7.62
N ARG A 167 -20.56 -7.47 -7.06
CA ARG A 167 -21.82 -6.82 -7.43
C ARG A 167 -21.76 -5.31 -7.15
N TRP A 168 -21.30 -4.90 -5.97
CA TRP A 168 -21.12 -3.48 -5.61
C TRP A 168 -20.18 -2.77 -6.57
N HIS A 169 -19.07 -3.42 -6.93
CA HIS A 169 -18.12 -2.87 -7.91
C HIS A 169 -18.78 -2.66 -9.28
N LEU A 170 -19.49 -3.66 -9.81
CA LEU A 170 -20.14 -3.56 -11.13
C LEU A 170 -21.23 -2.48 -11.16
N ALA A 171 -21.97 -2.32 -10.08
CA ALA A 171 -23.01 -1.30 -9.95
C ALA A 171 -22.45 0.11 -9.61
N ASN A 172 -21.14 0.24 -9.35
CA ASN A 172 -20.51 1.45 -8.81
C ASN A 172 -21.20 1.91 -7.50
N ASP A 173 -21.64 0.94 -6.68
CA ASP A 173 -22.28 1.22 -5.40
C ASP A 173 -21.24 1.74 -4.38
N LEU A 174 -21.68 2.62 -3.51
CA LEU A 174 -20.93 2.96 -2.30
C LEU A 174 -20.98 1.79 -1.31
N ILE A 175 -19.95 1.68 -0.45
CA ILE A 175 -19.99 0.72 0.68
C ILE A 175 -21.25 1.01 1.50
N PRO A 176 -22.13 0.01 1.73
CA PRO A 176 -23.38 0.22 2.47
C PRO A 176 -23.14 0.72 3.90
N ASP A 177 -24.07 1.57 4.40
CA ASP A 177 -23.97 2.13 5.75
C ASP A 177 -24.00 1.05 6.83
N ASP A 178 -24.75 -0.04 6.62
CA ASP A 178 -24.76 -1.20 7.52
C ASP A 178 -23.38 -1.87 7.59
N THR A 179 -22.68 -1.99 6.47
CA THR A 179 -21.31 -2.50 6.43
C THR A 179 -20.34 -1.55 7.16
N ILE A 180 -20.48 -0.23 6.97
CA ILE A 180 -19.69 0.79 7.68
C ILE A 180 -19.94 0.70 9.18
N SER A 181 -21.21 0.57 9.59
CA SER A 181 -21.61 0.43 10.99
C SER A 181 -21.02 -0.85 11.62
N ALA A 182 -21.04 -1.96 10.89
CA ALA A 182 -20.42 -3.21 11.34
C ALA A 182 -18.89 -3.09 11.48
N MET A 183 -18.22 -2.40 10.54
CA MET A 183 -16.79 -2.08 10.65
C MET A 183 -16.50 -1.20 11.87
N ALA A 184 -17.34 -0.20 12.14
CA ALA A 184 -17.24 0.66 13.33
C ALA A 184 -17.37 -0.15 14.63
N ALA A 185 -18.33 -1.06 14.69
CA ALA A 185 -18.54 -1.94 15.83
C ALA A 185 -17.35 -2.87 16.11
N LEU A 186 -16.55 -3.21 15.09
CA LEU A 186 -15.29 -3.94 15.23
C LEU A 186 -14.11 -3.03 15.64
N GLY A 187 -14.29 -1.72 15.77
CA GLY A 187 -13.23 -0.77 16.10
C GLY A 187 -12.30 -0.42 14.92
N THR A 188 -12.70 -0.75 13.68
CA THR A 188 -11.88 -0.60 12.47
C THR A 188 -11.33 0.82 12.26
N PHE A 189 -12.08 1.85 12.66
CA PHE A 189 -11.72 3.25 12.42
C PHE A 189 -10.82 3.85 13.51
N GLY A 190 -10.66 3.15 14.64
CA GLY A 190 -9.89 3.60 15.78
C GLY A 190 -8.68 2.73 16.12
N VAL A 191 -8.20 1.87 15.21
CA VAL A 191 -7.15 0.85 15.50
C VAL A 191 -5.93 1.47 16.16
N CYS A 192 -5.33 2.51 15.58
CA CYS A 192 -4.13 3.16 16.11
C CYS A 192 -4.42 4.48 16.86
N ILE A 193 -5.67 4.91 16.95
CA ILE A 193 -6.03 6.07 17.79
C ILE A 193 -5.82 5.69 19.26
N PRO A 194 -5.13 6.54 20.06
CA PRO A 194 -4.87 6.23 21.47
C PRO A 194 -6.14 5.96 22.27
N ALA A 195 -6.04 5.03 23.22
CA ALA A 195 -7.18 4.62 24.07
C ALA A 195 -7.77 5.78 24.90
N GLU A 196 -6.95 6.76 25.29
CA GLU A 196 -7.39 7.97 25.97
C GLU A 196 -8.35 8.83 25.16
N TYR A 197 -8.36 8.68 23.83
CA TYR A 197 -9.29 9.31 22.90
C TYR A 197 -10.31 8.32 22.32
N GLY A 198 -10.55 7.19 22.99
CA GLY A 198 -11.58 6.23 22.61
C GLY A 198 -11.21 5.28 21.47
N GLY A 199 -9.97 5.28 21.00
CA GLY A 199 -9.45 4.30 20.06
C GLY A 199 -9.00 3.01 20.73
N LEU A 200 -8.44 2.06 19.95
CA LEU A 200 -7.93 0.81 20.46
C LEU A 200 -6.46 0.89 20.91
N GLY A 201 -5.72 1.91 20.47
CA GLY A 201 -4.30 2.11 20.80
C GLY A 201 -3.38 0.98 20.33
N LEU A 202 -3.77 0.27 19.28
CA LEU A 202 -3.03 -0.89 18.77
C LEU A 202 -1.92 -0.48 17.80
N SER A 203 -1.04 -1.43 17.49
CA SER A 203 0.15 -1.21 16.67
C SER A 203 -0.15 -1.07 15.17
N LYS A 204 0.80 -0.55 14.41
CA LYS A 204 0.74 -0.53 12.93
C LYS A 204 0.73 -1.93 12.33
N LEU A 205 1.32 -2.92 13.02
CA LEU A 205 1.23 -4.32 12.59
C LEU A 205 -0.21 -4.82 12.64
N VAL A 206 -0.96 -4.52 13.71
CA VAL A 206 -2.40 -4.82 13.79
C VAL A 206 -3.18 -4.14 12.66
N MET A 207 -2.91 -2.87 12.43
CA MET A 207 -3.50 -2.12 11.31
C MET A 207 -3.25 -2.82 9.97
N CYS A 208 -2.05 -3.35 9.73
CA CYS A 208 -1.72 -4.08 8.50
C CYS A 208 -2.53 -5.37 8.38
N VAL A 209 -2.63 -6.15 9.44
CA VAL A 209 -3.40 -7.41 9.47
C VAL A 209 -4.88 -7.17 9.15
N ILE A 210 -5.48 -6.16 9.77
CA ILE A 210 -6.87 -5.75 9.52
C ILE A 210 -7.05 -5.28 8.07
N THR A 211 -6.16 -4.41 7.60
CA THR A 211 -6.22 -3.85 6.25
C THR A 211 -6.03 -4.92 5.17
N GLU A 212 -5.17 -5.92 5.39
CA GLU A 212 -4.98 -7.07 4.52
C GLU A 212 -6.29 -7.84 4.35
N GLU A 213 -6.93 -8.26 5.44
CA GLU A 213 -8.16 -9.06 5.36
C GLU A 213 -9.34 -8.27 4.75
N LEU A 214 -9.52 -7.00 5.11
CA LEU A 214 -10.55 -6.16 4.49
C LEU A 214 -10.31 -5.97 2.98
N SER A 215 -9.05 -5.74 2.57
CA SER A 215 -8.68 -5.53 1.17
C SER A 215 -8.71 -6.82 0.35
N ARG A 216 -8.52 -7.98 0.99
CA ARG A 216 -8.79 -9.29 0.38
C ARG A 216 -10.27 -9.41 -0.03
N GLY A 217 -11.17 -8.90 0.78
CA GLY A 217 -12.59 -8.82 0.42
C GLY A 217 -12.86 -7.80 -0.67
N TRP A 218 -12.47 -6.57 -0.41
CA TRP A 218 -12.59 -5.45 -1.35
C TRP A 218 -11.64 -4.33 -0.96
N ILE A 219 -10.85 -3.86 -1.91
CA ILE A 219 -9.90 -2.76 -1.67
C ILE A 219 -10.58 -1.50 -1.11
N GLY A 220 -11.84 -1.22 -1.50
CA GLY A 220 -12.64 -0.12 -0.98
C GLY A 220 -12.84 -0.20 0.53
N ALA A 221 -13.15 -1.38 1.08
CA ALA A 221 -13.31 -1.59 2.51
C ALA A 221 -12.01 -1.34 3.28
N GLY A 222 -10.88 -1.89 2.81
CA GLY A 222 -9.57 -1.61 3.40
C GLY A 222 -9.16 -0.14 3.30
N SER A 223 -9.59 0.54 2.23
CA SER A 223 -9.29 1.96 2.03
C SER A 223 -10.14 2.91 2.86
N LEU A 224 -11.36 2.53 3.21
CA LEU A 224 -12.19 3.36 4.08
C LEU A 224 -11.54 3.52 5.46
N SER A 225 -11.00 2.43 6.03
CA SER A 225 -10.23 2.48 7.28
C SER A 225 -8.97 3.34 7.15
N THR A 226 -8.34 3.36 5.96
CA THR A 226 -7.16 4.20 5.71
C THR A 226 -7.47 5.70 5.86
N ARG A 227 -8.66 6.15 5.47
CA ARG A 227 -9.04 7.56 5.63
C ARG A 227 -9.07 7.96 7.10
N SER A 228 -9.65 7.11 7.95
CA SER A 228 -9.68 7.32 9.40
C SER A 228 -8.28 7.28 10.03
N GLU A 229 -7.44 6.35 9.60
CA GLU A 229 -6.07 6.22 10.07
C GLU A 229 -5.22 7.46 9.73
N ILE A 230 -5.28 7.96 8.50
CA ILE A 230 -4.57 9.17 8.08
C ILE A 230 -5.03 10.39 8.91
N ALA A 231 -6.33 10.59 9.06
CA ALA A 231 -6.86 11.70 9.85
C ALA A 231 -6.54 11.57 11.34
N GLY A 232 -6.66 10.36 11.89
CA GLY A 232 -6.31 10.04 13.27
C GLY A 232 -4.84 10.31 13.58
N GLU A 233 -3.93 9.87 12.72
CA GLU A 233 -2.48 10.11 12.88
C GLU A 233 -2.14 11.61 12.73
N LEU A 234 -2.70 12.30 11.72
CA LEU A 234 -2.54 13.75 11.56
C LEU A 234 -2.94 14.52 12.82
N ILE A 235 -4.13 14.25 13.35
CA ILE A 235 -4.68 14.95 14.53
C ILE A 235 -3.90 14.56 15.79
N SER A 236 -3.59 13.28 15.99
CA SER A 236 -2.82 12.81 17.14
C SER A 236 -1.44 13.45 17.23
N MET A 237 -0.74 13.58 16.08
CA MET A 237 0.62 14.10 16.02
C MET A 237 0.70 15.63 15.90
N GLY A 238 -0.27 16.25 15.24
CA GLY A 238 -0.22 17.67 14.88
C GLY A 238 -1.26 18.55 15.58
N GLY A 239 -2.32 17.97 16.17
CA GLY A 239 -3.42 18.72 16.78
C GLY A 239 -3.09 19.24 18.18
N ILE A 240 -3.69 20.37 18.54
CA ILE A 240 -3.77 20.82 19.94
C ILE A 240 -4.74 19.92 20.72
N GLU A 241 -4.67 19.94 22.04
CA GLU A 241 -5.46 19.05 22.90
C GLU A 241 -6.98 19.14 22.64
N ALA A 242 -7.49 20.36 22.43
CA ALA A 242 -8.91 20.58 22.11
C ALA A 242 -9.32 19.89 20.80
N GLN A 243 -8.45 19.90 19.77
CA GLN A 243 -8.71 19.22 18.49
C GLN A 243 -8.67 17.70 18.66
N LYS A 244 -7.72 17.16 19.41
CA LYS A 244 -7.62 15.73 19.72
C LYS A 244 -8.84 15.24 20.46
N ALA A 245 -9.20 15.91 21.57
CA ALA A 245 -10.35 15.56 22.40
C ALA A 245 -11.69 15.63 21.65
N TYR A 246 -11.81 16.50 20.65
CA TYR A 246 -13.03 16.64 19.87
C TYR A 246 -13.12 15.64 18.71
N TRP A 247 -12.05 15.49 17.91
CA TRP A 247 -12.10 14.74 16.65
C TRP A 247 -11.80 13.25 16.81
N LEU A 248 -10.81 12.89 17.63
CA LEU A 248 -10.34 11.49 17.68
C LEU A 248 -11.41 10.51 18.17
N PRO A 249 -12.21 10.80 19.22
CA PRO A 249 -13.28 9.88 19.65
C PRO A 249 -14.34 9.65 18.57
N LYS A 250 -14.69 10.69 17.82
CA LYS A 250 -15.69 10.63 16.74
C LYS A 250 -15.20 9.85 15.52
N ILE A 251 -13.91 9.97 15.20
CA ILE A 251 -13.28 9.18 14.15
C ILE A 251 -13.19 7.71 14.60
N ALA A 252 -12.73 7.46 15.81
CA ALA A 252 -12.56 6.09 16.34
C ALA A 252 -13.88 5.32 16.37
N SER A 253 -14.99 5.98 16.74
CA SER A 253 -16.33 5.39 16.76
C SER A 253 -16.97 5.23 15.36
N GLY A 254 -16.41 5.85 14.31
CA GLY A 254 -17.02 5.92 12.99
C GLY A 254 -18.20 6.90 12.88
N GLU A 255 -18.46 7.72 13.92
CA GLU A 255 -19.45 8.81 13.88
C GLU A 255 -19.09 9.79 12.76
N ILE A 256 -17.80 10.09 12.63
CA ILE A 256 -17.24 10.96 11.59
C ILE A 256 -16.35 10.13 10.66
N LEU A 257 -16.63 10.22 9.37
CA LEU A 257 -15.81 9.65 8.31
C LEU A 257 -14.96 10.75 7.67
N PRO A 258 -13.62 10.71 7.83
CA PRO A 258 -12.75 11.72 7.25
C PRO A 258 -12.37 11.39 5.80
N THR A 259 -11.89 12.43 5.09
CA THR A 259 -11.19 12.29 3.82
C THR A 259 -9.96 13.18 3.75
N ALA A 260 -8.96 12.74 2.98
CA ALA A 260 -7.73 13.48 2.71
C ALA A 260 -7.90 14.33 1.44
N VAL A 261 -7.68 15.66 1.54
CA VAL A 261 -7.94 16.62 0.46
C VAL A 261 -6.64 17.37 0.15
N PHE A 262 -5.76 16.74 -0.65
CA PHE A 262 -4.41 17.26 -0.93
C PHE A 262 -4.21 17.60 -2.41
N THR A 263 -4.46 16.67 -3.30
CA THR A 263 -4.16 16.72 -4.73
C THR A 263 -4.99 17.78 -5.47
N GLU A 264 -4.37 18.49 -6.41
CA GLU A 264 -5.01 19.45 -7.30
C GLU A 264 -4.88 18.99 -8.77
N PRO A 265 -5.69 19.53 -9.70
CA PRO A 265 -5.63 19.15 -11.11
C PRO A 265 -4.22 19.20 -11.72
N ASP A 266 -3.43 20.21 -11.36
CA ASP A 266 -2.08 20.42 -11.88
C ASP A 266 -0.97 20.01 -10.87
N THR A 267 -1.33 19.49 -9.68
CA THR A 267 -0.38 19.26 -8.59
C THR A 267 -0.70 17.97 -7.82
N GLY A 268 -0.01 16.89 -8.16
CA GLY A 268 -0.11 15.60 -7.45
C GLY A 268 1.15 15.30 -6.65
N SER A 269 2.24 14.91 -7.32
CA SER A 269 3.50 14.58 -6.65
C SER A 269 4.25 15.80 -6.12
N ASP A 270 4.12 16.96 -6.75
CA ASP A 270 4.72 18.24 -6.31
C ASP A 270 3.72 19.09 -5.51
N LEU A 271 3.49 18.71 -4.26
CA LEU A 271 2.58 19.46 -3.38
C LEU A 271 3.09 20.89 -3.06
N GLY A 272 4.35 21.19 -3.31
CA GLY A 272 4.91 22.55 -3.13
C GLY A 272 4.32 23.60 -4.08
N ALA A 273 3.78 23.15 -5.22
CA ALA A 273 3.14 23.99 -6.24
C ALA A 273 1.63 24.20 -6.03
N LEU A 274 1.05 23.69 -4.94
CA LEU A 274 -0.36 23.73 -4.58
C LEU A 274 -0.91 25.18 -4.58
N GLN A 275 -2.08 25.38 -5.18
CA GLN A 275 -2.70 26.68 -5.45
C GLN A 275 -3.94 26.99 -4.60
N THR A 276 -4.68 25.97 -4.12
CA THR A 276 -5.85 26.18 -3.25
C THR A 276 -5.46 27.00 -2.03
N ARG A 277 -6.17 28.09 -1.76
CA ARG A 277 -5.86 29.08 -0.74
C ARG A 277 -6.89 29.05 0.39
N ALA A 278 -6.43 29.41 1.58
CA ALA A 278 -7.30 29.75 2.66
C ALA A 278 -6.79 31.05 3.31
N HIS A 279 -7.69 31.96 3.61
CA HIS A 279 -7.38 33.20 4.30
C HIS A 279 -8.32 33.39 5.49
N GLN A 280 -7.81 33.97 6.55
CA GLN A 280 -8.56 34.21 7.78
C GLN A 280 -9.52 35.40 7.60
N THR A 281 -10.73 35.25 8.09
CA THR A 281 -11.78 36.26 8.12
C THR A 281 -12.41 36.30 9.51
N ASP A 282 -13.29 37.27 9.78
CA ASP A 282 -14.01 37.39 11.07
C ASP A 282 -14.86 36.14 11.39
N GLY A 283 -15.25 35.37 10.36
CA GLY A 283 -16.06 34.15 10.50
C GLY A 283 -15.24 32.84 10.56
N GLY A 284 -13.92 32.89 10.51
CA GLY A 284 -13.04 31.73 10.41
C GLY A 284 -12.15 31.78 9.18
N TRP A 285 -12.01 30.66 8.47
CA TRP A 285 -11.21 30.56 7.24
C TRP A 285 -12.12 30.54 6.01
N THR A 286 -11.79 31.31 5.00
CA THR A 286 -12.42 31.24 3.67
C THR A 286 -11.50 30.52 2.70
N ILE A 287 -12.04 29.51 2.01
CA ILE A 287 -11.28 28.58 1.15
C ILE A 287 -11.72 28.76 -0.30
N ASP A 288 -10.73 28.95 -1.22
CA ASP A 288 -10.92 29.09 -2.65
C ASP A 288 -9.92 28.20 -3.41
N GLY A 289 -10.40 27.48 -4.43
CA GLY A 289 -9.56 26.64 -5.29
C GLY A 289 -10.23 25.36 -5.75
N ALA A 290 -9.40 24.42 -6.21
CA ALA A 290 -9.86 23.14 -6.74
C ALA A 290 -9.02 21.99 -6.23
N LYS A 291 -9.68 20.86 -5.96
CA LYS A 291 -9.04 19.61 -5.57
C LYS A 291 -9.55 18.47 -6.44
N THR A 292 -8.72 17.47 -6.68
CA THR A 292 -9.08 16.32 -7.52
C THR A 292 -8.61 15.01 -6.93
N TRP A 293 -9.20 13.90 -7.39
CA TRP A 293 -8.91 12.56 -6.86
C TRP A 293 -9.19 12.47 -5.35
N ILE A 294 -10.29 13.06 -4.93
CA ILE A 294 -10.69 13.06 -3.52
C ILE A 294 -11.60 11.88 -3.26
N THR A 295 -11.00 10.85 -2.70
CA THR A 295 -11.69 9.61 -2.31
C THR A 295 -12.71 9.90 -1.22
N HIS A 296 -13.95 9.43 -1.37
CA HIS A 296 -15.03 9.55 -0.37
C HIS A 296 -15.48 11.00 -0.12
N GLY A 297 -15.15 11.93 -1.00
CA GLY A 297 -15.38 13.36 -0.81
C GLY A 297 -16.84 13.76 -0.57
N SER A 298 -17.82 13.09 -1.19
CA SER A 298 -19.25 13.30 -0.96
C SER A 298 -19.67 12.86 0.44
N ARG A 299 -19.42 11.60 0.83
CA ARG A 299 -19.88 10.99 2.09
C ARG A 299 -19.03 11.25 3.32
N SER A 300 -17.90 11.95 3.19
CA SER A 300 -17.11 12.35 4.36
C SER A 300 -17.78 13.46 5.15
N ASP A 301 -17.46 13.52 6.45
CA ASP A 301 -17.92 14.55 7.39
C ASP A 301 -16.81 15.54 7.73
N LEU A 302 -15.56 15.13 7.52
CA LEU A 302 -14.35 15.90 7.81
C LEU A 302 -13.39 15.82 6.64
N MET A 303 -12.94 16.97 6.15
CA MET A 303 -11.84 17.08 5.20
C MET A 303 -10.56 17.48 5.92
N THR A 304 -9.52 16.65 5.90
CA THR A 304 -8.15 17.07 6.24
C THR A 304 -7.56 17.71 4.99
N MET A 305 -7.53 19.04 4.95
CA MET A 305 -7.27 19.80 3.71
C MET A 305 -5.93 20.51 3.77
N LEU A 306 -5.05 20.21 2.81
CA LEU A 306 -3.80 20.94 2.63
C LEU A 306 -4.04 22.15 1.72
N VAL A 307 -3.77 23.34 2.25
CA VAL A 307 -4.03 24.62 1.57
C VAL A 307 -2.88 25.59 1.77
N ARG A 308 -2.80 26.61 0.93
CA ARG A 308 -1.87 27.72 1.08
C ARG A 308 -2.50 28.84 1.91
N THR A 309 -1.95 29.08 3.11
CA THR A 309 -2.38 30.18 3.98
C THR A 309 -1.42 31.35 3.97
N MET A 310 -0.16 31.12 3.59
CA MET A 310 0.90 32.13 3.53
C MET A 310 1.29 32.39 2.06
N PRO A 311 0.64 33.32 1.34
CA PRO A 311 0.83 33.50 -0.12
C PRO A 311 2.24 33.95 -0.49
N ASP A 312 2.93 34.68 0.39
CA ASP A 312 4.28 35.18 0.16
C ASP A 312 5.37 34.12 0.42
N ALA A 313 5.04 33.05 1.14
CA ALA A 313 5.97 31.95 1.42
C ALA A 313 6.02 30.98 0.24
N LYS A 314 7.22 30.69 -0.26
CA LYS A 314 7.44 29.80 -1.40
C LYS A 314 7.43 28.32 -1.01
N GLY A 315 6.97 27.47 -1.94
CA GLY A 315 7.02 26.02 -1.80
C GLY A 315 6.22 25.53 -0.60
N TYR A 316 6.79 24.60 0.14
CA TYR A 316 6.13 23.94 1.27
C TYR A 316 5.89 24.81 2.51
N ALA A 317 6.70 25.87 2.69
CA ALA A 317 6.62 26.73 3.87
C ALA A 317 5.31 27.53 3.96
N GLY A 318 4.61 27.72 2.84
CA GLY A 318 3.31 28.41 2.82
C GLY A 318 2.09 27.51 3.03
N LEU A 319 2.30 26.21 3.26
CA LEU A 319 1.22 25.22 3.33
C LEU A 319 0.81 24.92 4.77
N SER A 320 -0.49 24.96 5.01
CA SER A 320 -1.11 24.62 6.29
C SER A 320 -2.14 23.50 6.13
N MET A 321 -2.39 22.77 7.20
CA MET A 321 -3.41 21.73 7.25
C MET A 321 -4.63 22.27 7.98
N LEU A 322 -5.80 22.21 7.33
CA LEU A 322 -7.07 22.56 7.94
C LEU A 322 -7.93 21.33 8.21
N LEU A 323 -8.61 21.30 9.33
CA LEU A 323 -9.67 20.36 9.68
C LEU A 323 -11.01 21.00 9.33
N VAL A 324 -11.56 20.65 8.16
CA VAL A 324 -12.75 21.32 7.60
C VAL A 324 -13.96 20.39 7.71
N PRO A 325 -14.86 20.61 8.70
CA PRO A 325 -16.11 19.86 8.78
C PRO A 325 -17.05 20.25 7.64
N LYS A 326 -17.85 19.29 7.20
CA LYS A 326 -18.93 19.54 6.24
C LYS A 326 -20.10 18.59 6.48
N PRO A 327 -21.32 18.93 6.02
CA PRO A 327 -22.42 17.99 5.99
C PRO A 327 -22.10 16.81 5.08
N ARG A 328 -22.53 15.61 5.48
CA ARG A 328 -22.42 14.40 4.67
C ARG A 328 -23.35 14.52 3.45
N GLY A 329 -22.81 14.25 2.26
CA GLY A 329 -23.60 14.21 1.03
C GLY A 329 -24.46 12.95 0.95
N THR A 330 -25.52 13.06 0.16
CA THR A 330 -26.43 11.99 -0.21
C THR A 330 -26.38 11.77 -1.73
N ASP A 331 -27.03 10.73 -2.23
CA ASP A 331 -27.10 10.52 -3.70
C ASP A 331 -27.87 11.64 -4.41
N SER A 332 -28.86 12.27 -3.75
CA SER A 332 -29.63 13.40 -4.31
C SER A 332 -28.94 14.75 -4.18
N GLU A 333 -28.08 14.89 -3.18
CA GLU A 333 -27.32 16.12 -2.89
C GLU A 333 -25.89 15.76 -2.45
N PRO A 334 -24.99 15.45 -3.40
CA PRO A 334 -23.65 14.96 -3.07
C PRO A 334 -22.75 15.98 -2.35
N PHE A 335 -23.00 17.28 -2.55
CA PHE A 335 -22.16 18.37 -2.02
C PHE A 335 -23.02 19.47 -1.37
N PRO A 336 -23.64 19.20 -0.19
CA PRO A 336 -24.57 20.14 0.42
C PRO A 336 -23.90 21.34 1.11
N ALA A 337 -22.56 21.34 1.24
CA ALA A 337 -21.83 22.43 1.90
C ALA A 337 -21.84 23.70 1.04
N THR A 338 -22.19 24.84 1.63
CA THR A 338 -22.14 26.15 0.95
C THR A 338 -20.70 26.47 0.53
N GLY A 339 -20.53 26.95 -0.70
CA GLY A 339 -19.20 27.27 -1.26
C GLY A 339 -18.40 26.04 -1.71
N MET A 340 -19.04 24.85 -1.76
CA MET A 340 -18.44 23.63 -2.27
C MET A 340 -19.31 23.04 -3.37
N THR A 341 -18.68 22.68 -4.49
CA THR A 341 -19.30 21.90 -5.56
C THR A 341 -18.36 20.76 -5.97
N GLY A 342 -18.86 19.80 -6.72
CA GLY A 342 -18.01 18.71 -7.18
C GLY A 342 -18.68 17.83 -8.23
N SER A 343 -17.89 16.92 -8.79
CA SER A 343 -18.34 15.90 -9.72
C SER A 343 -17.59 14.60 -9.46
N GLU A 344 -18.26 13.48 -9.71
CA GLU A 344 -17.64 12.16 -9.68
C GLU A 344 -16.65 12.00 -10.84
N ILE A 345 -15.52 11.36 -10.55
CA ILE A 345 -14.56 10.87 -11.54
C ILE A 345 -14.80 9.38 -11.69
N GLU A 346 -15.33 8.94 -12.83
CA GLU A 346 -15.52 7.52 -13.10
C GLU A 346 -14.17 6.80 -13.18
N VAL A 347 -14.05 5.67 -12.48
CA VAL A 347 -12.79 4.93 -12.33
C VAL A 347 -12.93 3.47 -12.76
N LEU A 348 -11.81 2.88 -13.18
CA LEU A 348 -11.73 1.46 -13.58
C LEU A 348 -12.01 0.51 -12.40
N GLY A 349 -11.35 0.77 -11.27
CA GLY A 349 -11.41 0.00 -10.02
C GLY A 349 -11.36 0.94 -8.84
N TYR A 350 -11.10 0.39 -7.63
CA TYR A 350 -11.07 1.20 -6.41
C TYR A 350 -12.43 1.87 -6.13
N ARG A 351 -13.48 1.17 -6.52
CA ARG A 351 -14.87 1.63 -6.31
C ARG A 351 -15.30 1.40 -4.86
N GLY A 352 -16.47 1.91 -4.49
CA GLY A 352 -17.03 1.76 -3.13
C GLY A 352 -16.99 3.01 -2.28
N MET A 353 -16.13 3.95 -2.62
CA MET A 353 -16.06 5.27 -1.98
C MET A 353 -16.25 6.41 -2.99
N ARG A 354 -16.04 6.11 -4.29
CA ARG A 354 -15.99 7.05 -5.41
C ARG A 354 -14.88 8.09 -5.28
N GLU A 355 -14.43 8.59 -6.43
CA GLU A 355 -13.43 9.64 -6.53
C GLU A 355 -14.08 10.93 -7.04
N TYR A 356 -13.63 12.07 -6.55
CA TYR A 356 -14.27 13.34 -6.86
C TYR A 356 -13.26 14.41 -7.25
N ALA A 357 -13.69 15.27 -8.20
CA ALA A 357 -13.16 16.60 -8.40
C ALA A 357 -14.02 17.58 -7.59
N LEU A 358 -13.38 18.45 -6.80
CA LEU A 358 -14.04 19.41 -5.91
C LEU A 358 -13.63 20.83 -6.27
N GLN A 359 -14.58 21.76 -6.19
CA GLN A 359 -14.38 23.21 -6.35
C GLN A 359 -14.81 23.91 -5.07
N PHE A 360 -14.02 24.87 -4.64
CA PHE A 360 -14.27 25.72 -3.47
C PHE A 360 -14.32 27.18 -3.92
N ASP A 361 -15.43 27.85 -3.60
CA ASP A 361 -15.69 29.26 -3.90
C ASP A 361 -16.27 29.90 -2.64
N GLY A 362 -15.38 30.49 -1.84
CA GLY A 362 -15.72 31.08 -0.57
C GLY A 362 -16.24 30.08 0.49
N MET A 363 -15.79 28.80 0.44
CA MET A 363 -16.19 27.83 1.47
C MET A 363 -15.66 28.24 2.83
N LEU A 364 -16.53 28.27 3.84
CA LEU A 364 -16.14 28.64 5.21
C LEU A 364 -15.69 27.41 6.01
N ALA A 365 -14.59 27.57 6.74
CA ALA A 365 -14.15 26.64 7.76
C ALA A 365 -14.06 27.36 9.13
N PRO A 366 -14.24 26.63 10.27
CA PRO A 366 -14.20 27.23 11.61
C PRO A 366 -12.86 27.94 11.90
N ALA A 367 -12.89 28.90 12.81
CA ALA A 367 -11.69 29.66 13.20
C ALA A 367 -10.58 28.77 13.79
N ASP A 368 -10.96 27.67 14.44
CA ASP A 368 -10.08 26.66 15.04
C ASP A 368 -9.73 25.50 14.08
N ALA A 369 -10.06 25.64 12.79
CA ALA A 369 -9.77 24.60 11.79
C ALA A 369 -8.27 24.38 11.56
N LEU A 370 -7.40 25.34 11.85
CA LEU A 370 -5.95 25.22 11.63
C LEU A 370 -5.35 24.16 12.55
N LEU A 371 -4.87 23.07 11.95
CA LEU A 371 -4.29 21.95 12.70
C LEU A 371 -3.03 22.40 13.47
N GLY A 372 -3.08 22.28 14.79
CA GLY A 372 -1.96 22.69 15.67
C GLY A 372 -1.88 24.20 15.94
N GLY A 373 -2.71 25.02 15.29
CA GLY A 373 -2.79 26.47 15.53
C GLY A 373 -1.67 27.31 14.95
N GLU A 374 -0.75 26.73 14.17
CA GLU A 374 0.39 27.42 13.55
C GLU A 374 0.38 27.24 12.03
N GLU A 375 0.41 28.33 11.28
CA GLU A 375 0.50 28.31 9.80
C GLU A 375 1.84 27.80 9.32
N GLY A 376 1.90 27.29 8.06
CA GLY A 376 3.14 26.82 7.44
C GLY A 376 3.64 25.45 7.91
N GLN A 377 2.93 24.77 8.82
CA GLN A 377 3.32 23.44 9.32
C GLN A 377 2.69 22.28 8.54
N GLY A 378 1.76 22.54 7.63
CA GLY A 378 0.93 21.51 6.99
C GLY A 378 1.73 20.44 6.25
N PHE A 379 2.75 20.81 5.50
CA PHE A 379 3.60 19.84 4.80
C PHE A 379 4.40 18.94 5.77
N LYS A 380 4.94 19.51 6.83
CA LYS A 380 5.69 18.77 7.85
C LYS A 380 4.79 17.78 8.60
N GLN A 381 3.57 18.19 8.93
CA GLN A 381 2.54 17.32 9.54
C GLN A 381 2.20 16.17 8.60
N LEU A 382 1.98 16.45 7.30
CA LEU A 382 1.67 15.46 6.28
C LEU A 382 2.80 14.44 6.08
N MET A 383 4.06 14.88 6.03
CA MET A 383 5.21 13.99 5.85
C MET A 383 5.33 12.93 6.95
N ARG A 384 5.01 13.29 8.20
CA ARG A 384 5.03 12.35 9.33
C ARG A 384 3.96 11.27 9.19
N THR A 385 2.81 11.61 8.61
CA THR A 385 1.68 10.68 8.41
C THR A 385 1.90 9.77 7.19
N PHE A 386 2.67 10.20 6.21
CA PHE A 386 2.89 9.43 4.99
C PHE A 386 3.59 8.09 5.20
N GLU A 387 4.37 7.93 6.28
CA GLU A 387 4.96 6.63 6.61
C GLU A 387 3.87 5.59 6.90
N GLY A 388 2.94 5.91 7.80
CA GLY A 388 1.79 5.06 8.13
C GLY A 388 0.89 4.80 6.92
N ALA A 389 0.58 5.83 6.12
CA ALA A 389 -0.23 5.72 4.92
C ALA A 389 0.38 4.77 3.86
N ARG A 390 1.70 4.83 3.65
CA ARG A 390 2.41 3.92 2.71
C ARG A 390 2.40 2.48 3.19
N ILE A 391 2.64 2.25 4.49
CA ILE A 391 2.57 0.90 5.09
C ILE A 391 1.17 0.33 4.94
N GLN A 392 0.12 1.11 5.20
CA GLN A 392 -1.25 0.67 5.02
C GLN A 392 -1.59 0.43 3.54
N THR A 393 -1.03 1.21 2.61
CA THR A 393 -1.17 0.96 1.17
C THR A 393 -0.51 -0.36 0.77
N ALA A 394 0.65 -0.68 1.35
CA ALA A 394 1.29 -1.98 1.15
C ALA A 394 0.39 -3.12 1.67
N ALA A 395 -0.21 -2.98 2.85
CA ALA A 395 -1.14 -3.96 3.40
C ALA A 395 -2.39 -4.15 2.52
N ARG A 396 -2.93 -3.07 1.92
CA ARG A 396 -4.01 -3.18 0.92
C ARG A 396 -3.57 -4.00 -0.31
N ALA A 397 -2.35 -3.73 -0.78
CA ALA A 397 -1.79 -4.47 -1.91
C ALA A 397 -1.59 -5.96 -1.61
N VAL A 398 -1.14 -6.29 -0.40
CA VAL A 398 -1.02 -7.68 0.08
C VAL A 398 -2.39 -8.37 0.08
N GLY A 399 -3.45 -7.71 0.57
CA GLY A 399 -4.82 -8.24 0.54
C GLY A 399 -5.34 -8.48 -0.88
N VAL A 400 -5.09 -7.55 -1.80
CA VAL A 400 -5.46 -7.69 -3.23
C VAL A 400 -4.67 -8.83 -3.88
N ALA A 401 -3.37 -8.97 -3.60
CA ALA A 401 -2.54 -10.08 -4.09
C ALA A 401 -3.04 -11.44 -3.59
N LYS A 402 -3.44 -11.52 -2.30
CA LYS A 402 -4.03 -12.71 -1.69
C LYS A 402 -5.33 -13.10 -2.39
N ARG A 403 -6.24 -12.13 -2.64
CA ARG A 403 -7.49 -12.42 -3.35
C ARG A 403 -7.26 -12.90 -4.78
N ALA A 404 -6.34 -12.30 -5.50
CA ALA A 404 -5.97 -12.74 -6.84
C ALA A 404 -5.46 -14.18 -6.85
N LEU A 405 -4.59 -14.53 -5.90
CA LEU A 405 -4.09 -15.90 -5.73
C LEU A 405 -5.23 -16.89 -5.42
N GLU A 406 -6.14 -16.56 -4.50
CA GLU A 406 -7.30 -17.40 -4.15
C GLU A 406 -8.17 -17.69 -5.38
N LEU A 407 -8.52 -16.65 -6.15
CA LEU A 407 -9.33 -16.79 -7.36
C LEU A 407 -8.63 -17.60 -8.45
N GLY A 408 -7.34 -17.36 -8.66
CA GLY A 408 -6.52 -18.10 -9.61
C GLY A 408 -6.41 -19.57 -9.26
N LEU A 409 -6.18 -19.88 -7.97
CA LEU A 409 -6.09 -21.25 -7.47
C LEU A 409 -7.43 -21.99 -7.58
N ASP A 410 -8.52 -21.38 -7.10
CA ASP A 410 -9.85 -21.98 -7.19
C ASP A 410 -10.21 -22.33 -8.64
N TYR A 411 -10.00 -21.37 -9.55
CA TYR A 411 -10.26 -21.62 -10.96
C TYR A 411 -9.35 -22.72 -11.55
N ALA A 412 -8.06 -22.74 -11.19
CA ALA A 412 -7.11 -23.73 -11.70
C ALA A 412 -7.42 -25.16 -11.24
N VAL A 413 -7.93 -25.33 -10.04
CA VAL A 413 -8.33 -26.64 -9.47
C VAL A 413 -9.64 -27.14 -10.10
N ASN A 414 -10.62 -26.25 -10.32
CA ASN A 414 -11.97 -26.63 -10.77
C ASN A 414 -12.08 -26.72 -12.31
N ARG A 415 -11.34 -25.90 -13.06
CA ARG A 415 -11.38 -25.89 -14.53
C ARG A 415 -10.68 -27.09 -15.11
N LYS A 416 -11.34 -27.85 -15.98
CA LYS A 416 -10.75 -28.99 -16.69
C LYS A 416 -10.55 -28.69 -18.17
N GLN A 417 -9.37 -29.02 -18.67
CA GLN A 417 -9.03 -29.03 -20.11
C GLN A 417 -8.12 -30.23 -20.39
N PHE A 418 -8.20 -30.78 -21.60
CA PHE A 418 -7.43 -31.96 -21.99
C PHE A 418 -7.56 -33.12 -20.99
N GLY A 419 -8.76 -33.33 -20.43
CA GLY A 419 -9.08 -34.42 -19.53
C GLY A 419 -8.65 -34.28 -18.07
N ARG A 420 -8.02 -33.16 -17.67
CA ARG A 420 -7.55 -32.92 -16.29
C ARG A 420 -7.76 -31.48 -15.83
N ALA A 421 -7.68 -31.25 -14.53
CA ALA A 421 -7.67 -29.89 -13.94
C ALA A 421 -6.47 -29.11 -14.48
N ILE A 422 -6.66 -27.80 -14.77
CA ILE A 422 -5.60 -27.00 -15.40
C ILE A 422 -4.42 -26.72 -14.48
N ILE A 423 -4.57 -26.83 -13.16
CA ILE A 423 -3.47 -26.77 -12.19
C ILE A 423 -2.38 -27.81 -12.48
N GLY A 424 -2.74 -28.96 -13.08
CA GLY A 424 -1.81 -30.00 -13.48
C GLY A 424 -0.93 -29.67 -14.70
N PHE A 425 -1.08 -28.49 -15.32
CA PHE A 425 -0.18 -28.03 -16.38
C PHE A 425 0.93 -27.17 -15.77
N PRO A 426 2.23 -27.47 -16.04
CA PRO A 426 3.34 -26.76 -15.40
C PRO A 426 3.27 -25.24 -15.48
N ARG A 427 2.85 -24.69 -16.64
CA ARG A 427 2.74 -23.23 -16.81
C ARG A 427 1.61 -22.57 -16.02
N VAL A 428 0.60 -23.33 -15.58
CA VAL A 428 -0.44 -22.88 -14.64
C VAL A 428 0.05 -23.01 -13.20
N ALA A 429 0.64 -24.18 -12.87
CA ALA A 429 1.25 -24.41 -11.57
C ALA A 429 2.33 -23.35 -11.24
N ASP A 430 3.20 -23.02 -12.20
CA ASP A 430 4.20 -21.95 -12.09
C ASP A 430 3.57 -20.62 -11.64
N LYS A 431 2.46 -20.21 -12.26
CA LYS A 431 1.78 -18.94 -11.90
C LYS A 431 1.25 -18.95 -10.47
N ILE A 432 0.65 -20.06 -10.04
CA ILE A 432 0.14 -20.20 -8.67
C ILE A 432 1.29 -20.17 -7.66
N ALA A 433 2.36 -20.92 -7.89
CA ALA A 433 3.51 -20.98 -7.00
C ALA A 433 4.22 -19.62 -6.88
N MET A 434 4.41 -18.92 -8.01
CA MET A 434 5.04 -17.59 -8.00
C MET A 434 4.13 -16.52 -7.41
N SER A 435 2.81 -16.60 -7.62
CA SER A 435 1.86 -15.69 -6.96
C SER A 435 1.84 -15.88 -5.44
N LEU A 436 2.01 -17.12 -4.95
CA LEU A 436 2.16 -17.38 -3.52
C LEU A 436 3.50 -16.83 -2.99
N ALA A 437 4.58 -17.02 -3.73
CA ALA A 437 5.90 -16.49 -3.38
C ALA A 437 5.88 -14.95 -3.27
N ASP A 438 5.29 -14.26 -4.25
CA ASP A 438 5.09 -12.80 -4.24
C ASP A 438 4.22 -12.36 -3.05
N PHE A 439 3.12 -13.07 -2.76
CA PHE A 439 2.27 -12.78 -1.60
C PHE A 439 3.04 -12.88 -0.29
N VAL A 440 3.73 -13.99 -0.03
CA VAL A 440 4.51 -14.18 1.20
C VAL A 440 5.60 -13.12 1.33
N MET A 441 6.39 -12.93 0.28
CA MET A 441 7.49 -11.96 0.27
C MET A 441 7.01 -10.54 0.59
N THR A 442 5.92 -10.10 -0.01
CA THR A 442 5.39 -8.74 0.18
C THR A 442 4.68 -8.57 1.50
N ARG A 443 3.99 -9.60 2.00
CA ARG A 443 3.40 -9.61 3.35
C ARG A 443 4.47 -9.43 4.41
N GLU A 444 5.54 -10.20 4.36
CA GLU A 444 6.59 -10.14 5.36
C GLU A 444 7.36 -8.81 5.33
N LEU A 445 7.65 -8.28 4.14
CA LEU A 445 8.25 -6.95 4.02
C LEU A 445 7.33 -5.85 4.57
N THR A 446 6.01 -5.96 4.35
CA THR A 446 5.02 -5.01 4.88
C THR A 446 4.96 -5.07 6.40
N TYR A 447 4.97 -6.26 6.97
CA TYR A 447 4.98 -6.46 8.43
C TYR A 447 6.30 -5.99 9.06
N ALA A 448 7.43 -6.18 8.38
CA ALA A 448 8.72 -5.63 8.82
C ALA A 448 8.70 -4.10 8.86
N ALA A 449 8.13 -3.44 7.84
CA ALA A 449 7.96 -1.99 7.81
C ALA A 449 7.01 -1.49 8.94
N ALA A 450 5.94 -2.23 9.22
CA ALA A 450 5.03 -1.92 10.31
C ALA A 450 5.73 -2.01 11.69
N ARG A 451 6.49 -3.08 11.94
CA ARG A 451 7.29 -3.23 13.17
C ARG A 451 8.35 -2.11 13.30
N ALA A 452 8.96 -1.69 12.18
CA ALA A 452 9.89 -0.56 12.19
C ALA A 452 9.19 0.74 12.64
N LYS A 453 7.98 1.01 12.15
CA LYS A 453 7.16 2.15 12.58
C LYS A 453 6.78 2.05 14.06
N ASP A 454 6.36 0.87 14.53
CA ASP A 454 5.99 0.62 15.93
C ASP A 454 7.17 0.81 16.90
N SER A 455 8.42 0.65 16.42
CA SER A 455 9.62 0.93 17.22
C SER A 455 9.87 2.42 17.47
N GLY A 456 9.06 3.31 16.91
CA GLY A 456 9.18 4.77 17.02
C GLY A 456 10.29 5.39 16.19
N LYS A 457 10.97 4.61 15.36
CA LYS A 457 12.02 5.10 14.45
C LYS A 457 11.40 5.67 13.17
N ARG A 458 12.12 6.61 12.53
CA ARG A 458 11.80 7.05 11.19
C ARG A 458 11.91 5.88 10.21
N CYS A 459 10.85 5.61 9.46
CA CYS A 459 10.74 4.44 8.58
C CYS A 459 10.23 4.77 7.17
N ASP A 460 10.46 6.00 6.70
CA ASP A 460 10.05 6.45 5.37
C ASP A 460 10.63 5.60 4.22
N ILE A 461 11.84 5.05 4.40
CA ILE A 461 12.50 4.15 3.45
C ILE A 461 11.80 2.79 3.45
N GLU A 462 11.64 2.17 4.61
CA GLU A 462 11.01 0.87 4.80
C GLU A 462 9.54 0.88 4.32
N ALA A 463 8.80 1.95 4.65
CA ALA A 463 7.45 2.18 4.17
C ALA A 463 7.40 2.33 2.64
N GLY A 464 8.37 3.03 2.06
CA GLY A 464 8.52 3.16 0.61
C GLY A 464 8.81 1.83 -0.07
N MET A 465 9.72 1.01 0.49
CA MET A 465 10.07 -0.32 -0.01
C MET A 465 8.88 -1.27 0.03
N ALA A 466 8.16 -1.31 1.16
CA ALA A 466 6.97 -2.14 1.31
C ALA A 466 5.90 -1.79 0.27
N LYS A 467 5.58 -0.49 0.11
CA LYS A 467 4.59 -0.01 -0.85
C LYS A 467 5.01 -0.30 -2.29
N LEU A 468 6.28 -0.08 -2.62
CA LEU A 468 6.80 -0.29 -3.97
C LEU A 468 6.68 -1.75 -4.40
N LEU A 469 7.12 -2.69 -3.57
CA LEU A 469 7.11 -4.12 -3.89
C LEU A 469 5.70 -4.70 -3.86
N ALA A 470 4.90 -4.39 -2.82
CA ALA A 470 3.55 -4.93 -2.68
C ALA A 470 2.61 -4.48 -3.81
N ALA A 471 2.71 -3.23 -4.25
CA ALA A 471 1.93 -2.73 -5.38
C ALA A 471 2.26 -3.48 -6.69
N ARG A 472 3.54 -3.80 -6.95
CA ARG A 472 3.96 -4.61 -8.09
C ARG A 472 3.42 -6.04 -7.99
N ALA A 473 3.53 -6.67 -6.82
CA ALA A 473 3.06 -8.04 -6.60
C ALA A 473 1.53 -8.15 -6.75
N ALA A 474 0.76 -7.19 -6.24
CA ALA A 474 -0.69 -7.17 -6.43
C ALA A 474 -1.07 -7.16 -7.91
N TRP A 475 -0.40 -6.33 -8.71
CA TRP A 475 -0.60 -6.29 -10.15
C TRP A 475 -0.20 -7.60 -10.83
N SER A 476 0.98 -8.14 -10.54
CA SER A 476 1.46 -9.40 -11.12
C SER A 476 0.53 -10.57 -10.81
N ASN A 477 0.07 -10.67 -9.55
CA ASN A 477 -0.84 -11.74 -9.13
C ASN A 477 -2.21 -11.62 -9.78
N ALA A 478 -2.75 -10.40 -9.91
CA ALA A 478 -4.03 -10.16 -10.56
C ALA A 478 -3.97 -10.49 -12.06
N ASP A 479 -2.90 -10.09 -12.76
CA ASP A 479 -2.66 -10.43 -14.17
C ASP A 479 -2.50 -11.96 -14.37
N ALA A 480 -1.69 -12.61 -13.52
CA ALA A 480 -1.50 -14.05 -13.57
C ALA A 480 -2.81 -14.82 -13.34
N ALA A 481 -3.62 -14.39 -12.36
CA ALA A 481 -4.92 -15.00 -12.07
C ALA A 481 -5.90 -14.80 -13.23
N LEU A 482 -5.97 -13.60 -13.80
CA LEU A 482 -6.80 -13.34 -14.99
C LEU A 482 -6.37 -14.21 -16.16
N GLN A 483 -5.05 -14.35 -16.40
CA GLN A 483 -4.51 -15.23 -17.44
C GLN A 483 -4.87 -16.70 -17.21
N ILE A 484 -4.91 -17.17 -15.95
CA ILE A 484 -5.35 -18.53 -15.58
C ILE A 484 -6.82 -18.74 -15.95
N HIS A 485 -7.68 -17.74 -15.78
CA HIS A 485 -9.09 -17.79 -16.17
C HIS A 485 -9.28 -17.83 -17.69
N GLY A 486 -8.28 -17.44 -18.48
CA GLY A 486 -8.40 -17.37 -19.94
C GLY A 486 -9.51 -16.41 -20.38
N GLY A 487 -10.33 -16.77 -21.37
CA GLY A 487 -11.43 -15.94 -21.85
C GLY A 487 -12.43 -15.53 -20.76
N ASN A 488 -12.64 -16.38 -19.76
CA ASN A 488 -13.52 -16.08 -18.63
C ASN A 488 -12.97 -14.94 -17.75
N GLY A 489 -11.65 -14.80 -17.64
CA GLY A 489 -11.05 -13.68 -16.90
C GLY A 489 -11.32 -12.31 -17.52
N TYR A 490 -11.64 -12.28 -18.81
CA TYR A 490 -11.97 -11.04 -19.53
C TYR A 490 -13.47 -10.70 -19.50
N ALA A 491 -14.29 -11.55 -18.90
CA ALA A 491 -15.73 -11.34 -18.75
C ALA A 491 -16.03 -10.68 -17.40
N LEU A 492 -16.90 -9.66 -17.42
CA LEU A 492 -17.28 -8.91 -16.21
C LEU A 492 -17.97 -9.77 -15.14
N GLU A 493 -18.56 -10.91 -15.49
CA GLU A 493 -19.19 -11.81 -14.53
C GLU A 493 -18.19 -12.52 -13.58
N TYR A 494 -16.90 -12.59 -13.95
CA TYR A 494 -15.85 -13.17 -13.13
C TYR A 494 -15.17 -12.12 -12.25
N GLU A 495 -15.10 -12.39 -10.97
CA GLU A 495 -14.58 -11.47 -9.95
C GLU A 495 -13.15 -11.01 -10.21
N ILE A 496 -12.33 -11.83 -10.88
CA ILE A 496 -10.94 -11.48 -11.18
C ILE A 496 -10.84 -10.21 -12.05
N SER A 497 -11.86 -9.88 -12.85
CA SER A 497 -11.92 -8.64 -13.63
C SER A 497 -11.89 -7.40 -12.72
N ARG A 498 -12.62 -7.43 -11.59
CA ARG A 498 -12.58 -6.41 -10.55
C ARG A 498 -11.21 -6.32 -9.90
N VAL A 499 -10.68 -7.47 -9.48
CA VAL A 499 -9.40 -7.51 -8.74
C VAL A 499 -8.25 -6.97 -9.59
N LEU A 500 -8.25 -7.22 -10.91
CA LEU A 500 -7.27 -6.62 -11.83
C LEU A 500 -7.37 -5.09 -11.85
N CYS A 501 -8.59 -4.55 -11.97
CA CYS A 501 -8.81 -3.10 -11.96
C CYS A 501 -8.38 -2.48 -10.61
N ASP A 502 -8.72 -3.14 -9.49
CA ASP A 502 -8.34 -2.72 -8.15
C ASP A 502 -6.82 -2.75 -7.93
N ALA A 503 -6.13 -3.74 -8.47
CA ALA A 503 -4.68 -3.86 -8.34
C ALA A 503 -3.93 -2.71 -9.04
N ARG A 504 -4.47 -2.19 -10.16
CA ARG A 504 -3.74 -1.21 -10.98
C ARG A 504 -3.49 0.11 -10.26
N ILE A 505 -4.42 0.58 -9.44
CA ILE A 505 -4.30 1.86 -8.75
C ILE A 505 -3.14 1.89 -7.74
N LEU A 506 -2.79 0.74 -7.16
CA LEU A 506 -1.78 0.61 -6.11
C LEU A 506 -0.39 1.12 -6.53
N ASN A 507 -0.05 1.07 -7.82
CA ASN A 507 1.19 1.64 -8.36
C ASN A 507 1.11 3.15 -8.62
N ILE A 508 -0.09 3.75 -8.59
CA ILE A 508 -0.34 5.13 -9.02
C ILE A 508 -0.49 6.06 -7.81
N PHE A 509 -1.44 5.75 -6.91
CA PHE A 509 -1.80 6.65 -5.80
C PHE A 509 -0.85 6.54 -4.60
N GLU A 510 -0.98 7.49 -3.67
CA GLU A 510 -0.23 7.55 -2.40
C GLU A 510 1.29 7.45 -2.61
N GLY A 511 1.76 8.16 -3.63
CA GLY A 511 3.13 8.14 -4.14
C GLY A 511 3.33 7.08 -5.23
N ALA A 512 3.42 7.51 -6.48
CA ALA A 512 3.69 6.63 -7.61
C ALA A 512 4.97 5.80 -7.40
N ALA A 513 5.09 4.68 -8.10
CA ALA A 513 6.23 3.78 -7.96
C ALA A 513 7.58 4.51 -8.12
N GLU A 514 7.65 5.43 -9.07
CA GLU A 514 8.82 6.27 -9.34
C GLU A 514 9.14 7.21 -8.17
N ILE A 515 8.11 7.76 -7.50
CA ILE A 515 8.29 8.62 -6.32
C ILE A 515 8.79 7.79 -5.14
N GLN A 516 8.27 6.56 -4.94
CA GLN A 516 8.78 5.67 -3.89
C GLN A 516 10.26 5.32 -4.15
N ALA A 517 10.60 4.95 -5.40
CA ALA A 517 11.98 4.66 -5.76
C ALA A 517 12.91 5.86 -5.53
N GLN A 518 12.46 7.08 -5.85
CA GLN A 518 13.22 8.30 -5.60
C GLN A 518 13.43 8.57 -4.10
N VAL A 519 12.40 8.36 -3.27
CA VAL A 519 12.50 8.52 -1.80
C VAL A 519 13.49 7.51 -1.22
N ILE A 520 13.42 6.25 -1.64
CA ILE A 520 14.33 5.19 -1.20
C ILE A 520 15.79 5.55 -1.58
N ALA A 521 16.03 5.91 -2.85
CA ALA A 521 17.37 6.25 -3.31
C ALA A 521 17.95 7.43 -2.53
N LYS A 522 17.20 8.53 -2.39
CA LYS A 522 17.63 9.73 -1.64
C LYS A 522 17.90 9.40 -0.16
N GLY A 523 17.00 8.65 0.46
CA GLY A 523 17.15 8.29 1.87
C GLY A 523 18.35 7.40 2.16
N LEU A 524 18.65 6.44 1.27
CA LEU A 524 19.78 5.52 1.45
C LEU A 524 21.14 6.14 1.09
N THR A 525 21.19 7.12 0.17
CA THR A 525 22.44 7.75 -0.27
C THR A 525 22.78 9.04 0.48
N GLY A 526 21.77 9.81 0.92
CA GLY A 526 21.94 11.10 1.58
C GLY A 526 22.20 11.06 3.09
N GLY A 527 22.17 9.87 3.69
CA GLY A 527 22.17 9.73 5.14
C GLY A 527 20.81 10.09 5.76
N ARG A 528 20.40 9.37 6.80
CA ARG A 528 19.26 9.77 7.64
C ARG A 528 19.74 10.87 8.60
N ASN A 529 19.53 12.15 8.27
CA ASN A 529 19.69 13.27 9.21
C ASN A 529 18.45 13.39 10.09
#